data_c84e0cadb25c1a7e99cc1985844f01b2
#
_entry.id   c84e0cadb25c1a7e99cc1985844f01b2
#
_cell.length_a   1.000
_cell.length_b   1.000
_cell.length_c   1.000
_cell.angle_alpha   90.00
_cell.angle_beta   90.00
_cell.angle_gamma   90.00
#
_symmetry.space_group_name_H-M   'P 1'
#
loop_
_entity.id
_entity.type
_entity.pdbx_description
1 polymer ?
#
loop_
_entity_poly.entity_id
_entity_poly.type
_entity_poly.pdbx_seq_one_letter_code
_entity_poly.pdbx_strand_id
1 'polypeptide(L)'
;MPRRDELPVRPIDLIAHRYSSYDTPFWARENSQPGRWHSHGDGPTQYMSTSTDGAWAELIRKEELRTEDEVAMVSVSMWAIAVDHQMIVDYSTFERAEAAGFDPAALVDEDYERCQREGARLRALRYGGVLAPSAALPGALNLTLFGPRMASTWDRPPLLASSLPATIITKGAPPPGLLPRVRRIGVPHPILVAHLSAGGRRVRRDEVDGI
;
A
#
# COMPACT_ATOMS: atom_id res chain seq x y z
N MET A 1 -7.76 -9.69 -20.59
CA MET A 1 -7.81 -9.21 -19.19
C MET A 1 -8.79 -10.06 -18.41
N PRO A 2 -8.48 -10.53 -17.21
CA PRO A 2 -9.41 -11.27 -16.38
C PRO A 2 -10.68 -10.45 -16.13
N ARG A 3 -11.83 -11.11 -16.15
CA ARG A 3 -13.13 -10.49 -15.82
C ARG A 3 -13.17 -10.16 -14.34
N ARG A 4 -14.15 -9.34 -13.91
CA ARG A 4 -14.33 -8.96 -12.50
C ARG A 4 -14.34 -10.17 -11.57
N ASP A 5 -14.95 -11.27 -11.99
CA ASP A 5 -15.12 -12.50 -11.21
C ASP A 5 -13.86 -13.39 -11.13
N GLU A 6 -12.78 -13.01 -11.83
CA GLU A 6 -11.53 -13.78 -11.91
C GLU A 6 -10.40 -13.20 -11.03
N LEU A 7 -10.60 -11.99 -10.46
CA LEU A 7 -9.60 -11.41 -9.58
C LEU A 7 -9.66 -12.04 -8.18
N PRO A 8 -8.50 -12.26 -7.54
CA PRO A 8 -8.46 -12.74 -6.17
C PRO A 8 -8.96 -11.65 -5.23
N VAL A 9 -10.20 -11.78 -4.77
CA VAL A 9 -10.82 -10.85 -3.81
C VAL A 9 -10.78 -11.45 -2.42
N ARG A 10 -10.46 -10.62 -1.46
CA ARG A 10 -10.40 -10.99 -0.05
C ARG A 10 -11.15 -9.97 0.80
N PRO A 11 -12.07 -10.41 1.66
CA PRO A 11 -12.51 -9.57 2.77
C PRO A 11 -11.34 -9.37 3.74
N ILE A 12 -11.23 -8.16 4.26
CA ILE A 12 -10.25 -7.83 5.29
C ILE A 12 -10.97 -7.28 6.52
N ASP A 13 -10.49 -7.72 7.68
CA ASP A 13 -10.81 -7.15 9.00
C ASP A 13 -9.48 -7.12 9.76
N LEU A 14 -8.87 -5.94 9.84
CA LEU A 14 -7.55 -5.77 10.42
C LEU A 14 -7.30 -4.34 10.92
N ILE A 15 -6.29 -4.21 11.76
CA ILE A 15 -5.72 -2.91 12.11
C ILE A 15 -4.60 -2.58 11.12
N ALA A 16 -4.82 -1.52 10.34
CA ALA A 16 -3.80 -0.93 9.47
C ALA A 16 -3.12 0.25 10.16
N HIS A 17 -1.91 0.59 9.71
CA HIS A 17 -1.08 1.62 10.29
C HIS A 17 -0.68 2.65 9.23
N ARG A 18 -0.66 3.92 9.63
CA ARG A 18 -0.26 5.01 8.76
C ARG A 18 0.41 6.11 9.56
N TYR A 19 1.52 6.63 9.07
CA TYR A 19 2.09 7.86 9.59
C TYR A 19 1.42 9.10 8.97
N SER A 20 1.32 10.17 9.73
CA SER A 20 0.82 11.46 9.24
C SER A 20 1.42 12.60 10.05
N SER A 21 1.82 13.68 9.38
CA SER A 21 2.16 14.97 10.00
C SER A 21 0.93 15.86 10.24
N TYR A 22 -0.25 15.41 9.81
CA TYR A 22 -1.53 16.12 9.97
C TYR A 22 -2.34 15.53 11.11
N ASP A 23 -3.36 16.28 11.57
CA ASP A 23 -4.31 15.86 12.61
C ASP A 23 -5.33 14.81 12.14
N THR A 24 -5.17 14.31 10.93
CA THR A 24 -5.96 13.22 10.35
C THR A 24 -5.07 12.26 9.58
N PRO A 25 -5.38 10.95 9.59
CA PRO A 25 -4.67 9.97 8.78
C PRO A 25 -5.18 9.90 7.34
N PHE A 26 -6.25 10.61 6.98
CA PHE A 26 -6.93 10.40 5.70
C PHE A 26 -6.93 11.63 4.80
N TRP A 27 -6.98 11.37 3.51
CA TRP A 27 -7.23 12.34 2.47
C TRP A 27 -8.72 12.34 2.10
N ALA A 28 -9.37 13.48 2.28
CA ALA A 28 -10.75 13.71 1.82
C ALA A 28 -10.80 14.14 0.35
N ARG A 29 -9.70 14.72 -0.14
CA ARG A 29 -9.52 15.18 -1.52
C ARG A 29 -8.41 14.39 -2.19
N GLU A 30 -8.23 14.60 -3.48
CA GLU A 30 -7.14 14.02 -4.26
C GLU A 30 -5.77 14.26 -3.61
N ASN A 31 -4.91 13.27 -3.69
CA ASN A 31 -3.54 13.34 -3.22
C ASN A 31 -2.76 14.35 -4.07
N SER A 32 -1.93 15.16 -3.45
CA SER A 32 -1.15 16.21 -4.12
C SER A 32 -0.11 15.66 -5.10
N GLN A 33 0.33 14.44 -4.90
CA GLN A 33 1.30 13.74 -5.74
C GLN A 33 0.77 12.37 -6.13
N PRO A 34 1.07 11.89 -7.34
CA PRO A 34 0.73 10.54 -7.75
C PRO A 34 1.44 9.52 -6.85
N GLY A 35 0.83 8.35 -6.71
CA GLY A 35 1.40 7.25 -5.96
C GLY A 35 1.34 5.95 -6.73
N ARG A 36 1.76 4.86 -6.12
CA ARG A 36 1.81 3.55 -6.77
C ARG A 36 0.46 3.13 -7.40
N TRP A 37 -0.65 3.40 -6.73
CA TRP A 37 -1.98 2.93 -7.14
C TRP A 37 -2.91 4.04 -7.64
N HIS A 38 -2.40 5.24 -7.91
CA HIS A 38 -3.18 6.33 -8.47
C HIS A 38 -2.30 7.30 -9.26
N SER A 39 -2.87 7.84 -10.33
CA SER A 39 -2.38 8.97 -11.10
C SER A 39 -3.11 10.26 -10.70
N HIS A 40 -2.71 11.38 -11.25
CA HIS A 40 -3.50 12.62 -11.16
C HIS A 40 -4.90 12.41 -11.77
N GLY A 41 -5.93 12.89 -11.08
CA GLY A 41 -7.33 12.76 -11.49
C GLY A 41 -8.04 11.50 -11.01
N ASP A 42 -7.33 10.53 -10.41
CA ASP A 42 -7.93 9.28 -9.93
C ASP A 42 -8.69 9.43 -8.59
N GLY A 43 -8.64 10.61 -7.99
CA GLY A 43 -9.25 10.90 -6.70
C GLY A 43 -8.45 10.40 -5.49
N PRO A 44 -9.02 10.58 -4.27
CA PRO A 44 -8.32 10.25 -3.04
C PRO A 44 -7.91 8.78 -2.96
N THR A 45 -6.69 8.54 -2.45
CA THR A 45 -6.15 7.20 -2.24
C THR A 45 -5.46 7.13 -0.89
N GLN A 46 -5.83 6.15 -0.09
CA GLN A 46 -5.34 5.98 1.27
C GLN A 46 -4.32 4.85 1.31
N TYR A 47 -3.07 5.19 1.61
CA TYR A 47 -1.97 4.22 1.75
C TYR A 47 -1.73 3.91 3.23
N MET A 48 -1.68 2.64 3.57
CA MET A 48 -1.47 2.13 4.92
C MET A 48 -0.59 0.88 4.86
N SER A 49 -0.01 0.49 5.98
CA SER A 49 0.66 -0.80 6.13
C SER A 49 -0.09 -1.68 7.12
N THR A 50 0.03 -2.99 7.00
CA THR A 50 -0.53 -3.95 7.96
C THR A 50 0.26 -4.04 9.26
N SER A 51 1.39 -3.31 9.36
CA SER A 51 2.21 -3.23 10.57
C SER A 51 2.78 -1.83 10.78
N THR A 52 3.10 -1.49 12.03
CA THR A 52 3.79 -0.23 12.38
C THR A 52 5.16 -0.14 11.72
N ASP A 53 5.95 -1.22 11.75
CA ASP A 53 7.27 -1.27 11.10
C ASP A 53 7.16 -1.01 9.60
N GLY A 54 6.15 -1.60 8.93
CA GLY A 54 5.88 -1.35 7.52
C GLY A 54 5.56 0.10 7.22
N ALA A 55 4.73 0.74 8.05
CA ALA A 55 4.40 2.16 7.89
C ALA A 55 5.63 3.06 8.09
N TRP A 56 6.45 2.78 9.11
CA TRP A 56 7.72 3.49 9.33
C TRP A 56 8.73 3.27 8.20
N ALA A 57 8.82 2.04 7.68
CA ALA A 57 9.72 1.74 6.56
C ALA A 57 9.34 2.50 5.28
N GLU A 58 8.04 2.66 5.00
CA GLU A 58 7.58 3.48 3.87
C GLU A 58 7.98 4.96 4.05
N LEU A 59 7.94 5.51 5.27
CA LEU A 59 8.42 6.85 5.54
C LEU A 59 9.93 6.95 5.33
N ILE A 60 10.72 6.07 5.96
CA ILE A 60 12.18 6.05 5.85
C ILE A 60 12.60 5.99 4.37
N ARG A 61 11.95 5.12 3.60
CA ARG A 61 12.25 4.93 2.18
C ARG A 61 11.84 6.14 1.33
N LYS A 62 10.66 6.69 1.57
CA LYS A 62 10.12 7.84 0.82
C LYS A 62 10.95 9.10 1.05
N GLU A 63 11.35 9.36 2.28
CA GLU A 63 12.16 10.52 2.64
C GLU A 63 13.68 10.25 2.46
N GLU A 64 14.04 9.07 1.94
CA GLU A 64 15.43 8.63 1.71
C GLU A 64 16.35 8.77 2.93
N LEU A 65 15.83 8.57 4.14
CA LEU A 65 16.63 8.67 5.37
C LEU A 65 17.73 7.59 5.38
N ARG A 66 18.96 7.97 5.66
CA ARG A 66 20.15 7.11 5.48
C ARG A 66 20.88 6.78 6.77
N THR A 67 20.70 7.59 7.81
CA THR A 67 21.37 7.45 9.09
C THR A 67 20.37 7.33 10.23
N GLU A 68 20.77 6.71 11.33
CA GLU A 68 19.94 6.62 12.54
C GLU A 68 19.67 8.02 13.12
N ASP A 69 20.61 8.98 12.97
CA ASP A 69 20.42 10.36 13.40
C ASP A 69 19.30 11.05 12.60
N GLU A 70 19.27 10.88 11.27
CA GLU A 70 18.17 11.40 10.43
C GLU A 70 16.83 10.76 10.82
N VAL A 71 16.80 9.46 11.08
CA VAL A 71 15.61 8.74 11.52
C VAL A 71 15.14 9.26 12.88
N ALA A 72 16.04 9.52 13.82
CA ALA A 72 15.71 10.03 15.15
C ALA A 72 15.14 11.46 15.14
N MET A 73 15.43 12.23 14.09
CA MET A 73 14.89 13.60 13.92
C MET A 73 13.45 13.63 13.39
N VAL A 74 12.92 12.50 12.93
CA VAL A 74 11.53 12.40 12.46
C VAL A 74 10.56 12.62 13.62
N SER A 75 9.51 13.41 13.38
CA SER A 75 8.44 13.61 14.36
C SER A 75 7.08 13.64 13.64
N VAL A 76 6.40 12.50 13.64
CA VAL A 76 5.06 12.33 13.05
C VAL A 76 4.16 11.52 13.97
N SER A 77 2.85 11.58 13.72
CA SER A 77 1.88 10.71 14.37
C SER A 77 1.79 9.37 13.64
N MET A 78 1.86 8.27 14.37
CA MET A 78 1.48 6.95 13.90
C MET A 78 0.06 6.63 14.31
N TRP A 79 -0.76 6.33 13.33
CA TRP A 79 -2.17 6.00 13.49
C TRP A 79 -2.39 4.51 13.38
N ALA A 80 -3.23 3.97 14.26
CA ALA A 80 -3.88 2.68 14.09
C ALA A 80 -5.30 2.92 13.55
N ILE A 81 -5.70 2.16 12.55
CA ILE A 81 -6.93 2.34 11.80
C ILE A 81 -7.61 0.98 11.69
N ALA A 82 -8.84 0.87 12.21
CA ALA A 82 -9.63 -0.33 12.02
C ALA A 82 -10.24 -0.32 10.61
N VAL A 83 -9.92 -1.34 9.84
CA VAL A 83 -10.40 -1.49 8.46
C VAL A 83 -11.16 -2.80 8.33
N ASP A 84 -12.47 -2.69 8.05
CA ASP A 84 -13.33 -3.77 7.58
C ASP A 84 -13.77 -3.45 6.15
N HIS A 85 -13.41 -4.30 5.19
CA HIS A 85 -13.77 -4.08 3.80
C HIS A 85 -13.87 -5.39 3.02
N GLN A 86 -14.95 -5.56 2.26
CA GLN A 86 -15.28 -6.82 1.59
C GLN A 86 -14.63 -6.99 0.20
N MET A 87 -14.25 -5.89 -0.47
CA MET A 87 -13.86 -5.88 -1.87
C MET A 87 -12.41 -5.43 -2.06
N ILE A 88 -11.47 -6.13 -1.44
CA ILE A 88 -10.03 -5.87 -1.59
C ILE A 88 -9.40 -6.89 -2.52
N VAL A 89 -8.72 -6.42 -3.56
CA VAL A 89 -7.94 -7.29 -4.43
C VAL A 89 -6.69 -7.76 -3.71
N ASP A 90 -6.50 -9.07 -3.64
CA ASP A 90 -5.43 -9.71 -2.88
C ASP A 90 -4.21 -10.03 -3.77
N TYR A 91 -3.32 -9.08 -3.89
CA TYR A 91 -1.98 -9.24 -4.44
C TYR A 91 -0.92 -9.39 -3.33
N SER A 92 -1.29 -9.95 -2.18
CA SER A 92 -0.41 -10.03 -0.99
C SER A 92 0.84 -10.87 -1.19
N THR A 93 0.89 -11.69 -2.25
CA THR A 93 2.10 -12.39 -2.68
C THR A 93 2.35 -12.23 -4.18
N PHE A 94 3.59 -12.43 -4.61
CA PHE A 94 3.95 -12.35 -6.03
C PHE A 94 3.26 -13.44 -6.86
N GLU A 95 3.06 -14.62 -6.30
CA GLU A 95 2.36 -15.75 -6.93
C GLU A 95 0.89 -15.41 -7.18
N ARG A 96 0.22 -14.73 -6.24
CA ARG A 96 -1.19 -14.30 -6.40
C ARG A 96 -1.34 -13.25 -7.49
N ALA A 97 -0.43 -12.29 -7.55
CA ALA A 97 -0.43 -11.29 -8.60
C ALA A 97 -0.21 -11.94 -9.98
N GLU A 98 0.78 -12.83 -10.09
CA GLU A 98 1.08 -13.58 -11.32
C GLU A 98 -0.12 -14.43 -11.75
N ALA A 99 -0.73 -15.17 -10.84
CA ALA A 99 -1.91 -16.00 -11.12
C ALA A 99 -3.12 -15.17 -11.60
N ALA A 100 -3.22 -13.91 -11.15
CA ALA A 100 -4.22 -12.95 -11.60
C ALA A 100 -3.85 -12.24 -12.93
N GLY A 101 -2.72 -12.59 -13.54
CA GLY A 101 -2.24 -11.95 -14.77
C GLY A 101 -1.60 -10.58 -14.58
N PHE A 102 -1.29 -10.20 -13.33
CA PHE A 102 -0.61 -8.96 -13.03
C PHE A 102 0.90 -9.19 -12.85
N ASP A 103 1.74 -8.31 -13.41
CA ASP A 103 3.20 -8.43 -13.28
C ASP A 103 3.64 -8.30 -11.83
N PRO A 104 4.13 -9.36 -11.19
CA PRO A 104 4.54 -9.31 -9.79
C PRO A 104 5.66 -8.30 -9.52
N ALA A 105 6.54 -8.02 -10.49
CA ALA A 105 7.60 -7.06 -10.33
C ALA A 105 7.06 -5.64 -10.14
N ALA A 106 5.98 -5.27 -10.82
CA ALA A 106 5.37 -3.95 -10.71
C ALA A 106 4.92 -3.61 -9.28
N LEU A 107 4.61 -4.62 -8.45
CA LEU A 107 4.18 -4.41 -7.05
C LEU A 107 5.24 -3.69 -6.22
N VAL A 108 6.53 -3.87 -6.55
CA VAL A 108 7.66 -3.36 -5.75
C VAL A 108 8.68 -2.57 -6.57
N ASP A 109 8.42 -2.37 -7.87
CA ASP A 109 9.24 -1.56 -8.78
C ASP A 109 9.15 -0.05 -8.43
N GLU A 110 10.12 0.72 -8.91
CA GLU A 110 10.12 2.18 -8.79
C GLU A 110 9.25 2.86 -9.85
N ASP A 111 9.01 2.20 -10.96
CA ASP A 111 8.03 2.64 -11.97
C ASP A 111 6.62 2.24 -11.56
N TYR A 112 5.75 3.23 -11.36
CA TYR A 112 4.38 3.03 -10.89
C TYR A 112 3.35 2.90 -12.01
N GLU A 113 3.72 3.09 -13.27
CA GLU A 113 2.78 3.17 -14.39
C GLU A 113 1.83 1.96 -14.46
N ARG A 114 2.37 0.74 -14.31
CA ARG A 114 1.56 -0.49 -14.33
C ARG A 114 0.58 -0.57 -13.17
N CYS A 115 1.03 -0.24 -11.96
CA CYS A 115 0.17 -0.21 -10.78
C CYS A 115 -0.89 0.90 -10.88
N GLN A 116 -0.56 2.05 -11.46
CA GLN A 116 -1.50 3.15 -11.67
C GLN A 116 -2.60 2.77 -12.66
N ARG A 117 -2.24 2.17 -13.80
CA ARG A 117 -3.23 1.63 -14.75
C ARG A 117 -4.13 0.58 -14.11
N GLU A 118 -3.56 -0.33 -13.35
CA GLU A 118 -4.33 -1.34 -12.61
C GLU A 118 -5.23 -0.68 -11.56
N GLY A 119 -4.73 0.29 -10.79
CA GLY A 119 -5.52 1.05 -9.82
C GLY A 119 -6.72 1.75 -10.46
N ALA A 120 -6.55 2.39 -11.62
CA ALA A 120 -7.64 3.00 -12.39
C ALA A 120 -8.66 1.94 -12.83
N ARG A 121 -8.21 0.78 -13.35
CA ARG A 121 -9.07 -0.34 -13.73
C ARG A 121 -9.87 -0.88 -12.54
N LEU A 122 -9.23 -1.08 -11.41
CA LEU A 122 -9.89 -1.59 -10.20
C LEU A 122 -10.96 -0.62 -9.68
N ARG A 123 -10.71 0.71 -9.73
CA ARG A 123 -11.72 1.73 -9.39
C ARG A 123 -12.90 1.67 -10.34
N ALA A 124 -12.66 1.57 -11.65
CA ALA A 124 -13.73 1.45 -12.65
C ALA A 124 -14.61 0.21 -12.39
N LEU A 125 -14.01 -0.88 -11.93
CA LEU A 125 -14.70 -2.11 -11.51
C LEU A 125 -15.28 -2.05 -10.09
N ARG A 126 -15.16 -0.92 -9.39
CA ARG A 126 -15.68 -0.68 -8.04
C ARG A 126 -15.08 -1.58 -6.95
N TYR A 127 -13.81 -1.96 -7.09
CA TYR A 127 -13.07 -2.53 -5.96
C TYR A 127 -12.72 -1.45 -4.94
N GLY A 128 -12.67 -1.83 -3.67
CA GLY A 128 -12.38 -0.90 -2.57
C GLY A 128 -10.91 -0.60 -2.37
N GLY A 129 -10.03 -1.44 -2.91
CA GLY A 129 -8.59 -1.28 -2.74
C GLY A 129 -7.79 -2.51 -3.11
N VAL A 130 -6.53 -2.49 -2.71
CA VAL A 130 -5.52 -3.53 -3.00
C VAL A 130 -4.71 -3.82 -1.73
N LEU A 131 -4.47 -5.10 -1.47
CA LEU A 131 -3.47 -5.58 -0.52
C LEU A 131 -2.26 -6.10 -1.32
N ALA A 132 -1.06 -5.58 -1.07
CA ALA A 132 0.13 -5.90 -1.85
C ALA A 132 1.40 -5.93 -0.98
N PRO A 133 2.50 -6.57 -1.42
CA PRO A 133 3.78 -6.51 -0.72
C PRO A 133 4.28 -5.06 -0.56
N SER A 134 4.88 -4.77 0.59
CA SER A 134 5.57 -3.49 0.81
C SER A 134 6.84 -3.44 -0.03
N ALA A 135 7.00 -2.37 -0.80
CA ALA A 135 8.25 -2.09 -1.50
C ALA A 135 9.37 -1.63 -0.55
N ALA A 136 9.02 -1.15 0.64
CA ALA A 136 9.96 -0.62 1.62
C ALA A 136 10.46 -1.67 2.62
N LEU A 137 9.58 -2.57 3.09
CA LEU A 137 9.91 -3.59 4.08
C LEU A 137 9.57 -4.98 3.56
N PRO A 138 10.54 -5.73 3.03
CA PRO A 138 10.32 -7.09 2.57
C PRO A 138 9.66 -7.96 3.65
N GLY A 139 8.57 -8.65 3.29
CA GLY A 139 7.77 -9.44 4.20
C GLY A 139 6.58 -8.70 4.84
N ALA A 140 6.54 -7.37 4.80
CA ALA A 140 5.37 -6.60 5.18
C ALA A 140 4.38 -6.43 4.01
N LEU A 141 3.13 -6.09 4.34
CA LEU A 141 2.08 -5.81 3.37
C LEU A 141 1.60 -4.37 3.51
N ASN A 142 1.23 -3.79 2.38
CA ASN A 142 0.56 -2.50 2.28
C ASN A 142 -0.87 -2.67 1.83
N LEU A 143 -1.77 -1.97 2.51
CA LEU A 143 -3.17 -1.84 2.14
C LEU A 143 -3.39 -0.46 1.52
N THR A 144 -3.94 -0.44 0.32
CA THR A 144 -4.38 0.78 -0.35
C THR A 144 -5.90 0.76 -0.47
N LEU A 145 -6.58 1.79 0.06
CA LEU A 145 -8.01 1.97 -0.13
C LEU A 145 -8.28 3.09 -1.12
N PHE A 146 -9.24 2.88 -2.01
CA PHE A 146 -9.68 3.85 -2.99
C PHE A 146 -10.81 4.71 -2.44
N GLY A 147 -10.79 5.99 -2.81
CA GLY A 147 -11.80 6.97 -2.45
C GLY A 147 -11.53 7.69 -1.11
N PRO A 148 -12.35 8.69 -0.82
CA PRO A 148 -12.22 9.50 0.38
C PRO A 148 -12.51 8.68 1.63
N ARG A 149 -11.79 8.99 2.71
CA ARG A 149 -12.04 8.44 4.04
C ARG A 149 -12.01 9.57 5.07
N MET A 150 -12.69 9.33 6.18
CA MET A 150 -12.71 10.21 7.34
C MET A 150 -12.38 9.41 8.59
N ALA A 151 -11.70 10.02 9.55
CA ALA A 151 -11.49 9.41 10.84
C ALA A 151 -12.77 9.49 11.68
N SER A 152 -13.13 8.39 12.33
CA SER A 152 -14.12 8.34 13.38
C SER A 152 -13.46 7.94 14.71
N THR A 153 -14.16 8.15 15.82
CA THR A 153 -13.68 7.70 17.12
C THR A 153 -13.72 6.18 17.20
N TRP A 154 -12.80 5.62 17.98
CA TRP A 154 -12.66 4.15 18.11
C TRP A 154 -13.80 3.49 18.88
N ASP A 155 -14.42 4.25 19.77
CA ASP A 155 -15.46 3.81 20.70
C ASP A 155 -16.89 3.90 20.13
N ARG A 156 -17.05 4.39 18.91
CA ARG A 156 -18.37 4.53 18.25
C ARG A 156 -18.38 3.91 16.88
N PRO A 157 -19.48 3.22 16.51
CA PRO A 157 -19.65 2.74 15.14
C PRO A 157 -19.51 3.92 14.15
N PRO A 158 -18.86 3.70 13.00
CA PRO A 158 -18.76 4.74 11.99
C PRO A 158 -20.17 5.11 11.47
N LEU A 159 -20.49 6.39 11.47
CA LEU A 159 -21.79 6.91 11.03
C LEU A 159 -21.93 6.85 9.50
N LEU A 160 -20.81 6.82 8.77
CA LEU A 160 -20.77 6.77 7.31
C LEU A 160 -19.89 5.60 6.86
N ALA A 161 -20.24 4.98 5.76
CA ALA A 161 -19.44 3.90 5.17
C ALA A 161 -18.00 4.31 4.78
N SER A 162 -17.76 5.62 4.61
CA SER A 162 -16.43 6.20 4.38
C SER A 162 -15.65 6.51 5.66
N SER A 163 -16.26 6.39 6.83
CA SER A 163 -15.60 6.65 8.11
C SER A 163 -14.96 5.39 8.64
N LEU A 164 -13.70 5.50 9.08
CA LEU A 164 -12.95 4.41 9.70
C LEU A 164 -12.50 4.82 11.10
N PRO A 165 -12.65 3.96 12.12
CA PRO A 165 -12.11 4.21 13.45
C PRO A 165 -10.59 4.36 13.36
N ALA A 166 -10.07 5.46 13.89
CA ALA A 166 -8.66 5.76 13.86
C ALA A 166 -8.20 6.45 15.16
N THR A 167 -7.03 6.07 15.65
CA THR A 167 -6.42 6.67 16.84
C THR A 167 -4.92 6.80 16.68
N ILE A 168 -4.33 7.82 17.28
CA ILE A 168 -2.87 7.96 17.36
C ILE A 168 -2.37 7.00 18.43
N ILE A 169 -1.47 6.10 18.05
CA ILE A 169 -0.84 5.15 18.98
C ILE A 169 0.53 5.60 19.45
N THR A 170 1.21 6.45 18.66
CA THR A 170 2.47 7.08 19.08
C THR A 170 2.71 8.37 18.30
N LYS A 171 3.50 9.25 18.89
CA LYS A 171 4.06 10.45 18.22
C LYS A 171 5.58 10.40 18.38
N GLY A 172 6.31 10.59 17.31
CA GLY A 172 7.77 10.59 17.35
C GLY A 172 8.41 10.01 16.11
N ALA A 173 9.52 9.32 16.31
CA ALA A 173 10.38 8.74 15.29
C ALA A 173 10.13 7.24 15.10
N PRO A 174 10.59 6.66 13.97
CA PRO A 174 10.68 5.21 13.79
C PRO A 174 11.50 4.54 14.91
N PRO A 175 11.21 3.26 15.23
CA PRO A 175 11.95 2.54 16.25
C PRO A 175 13.43 2.35 15.82
N PRO A 176 14.39 2.38 16.77
CA PRO A 176 15.78 2.09 16.49
C PRO A 176 15.96 0.72 15.84
N GLY A 177 16.93 0.60 14.92
CA GLY A 177 17.26 -0.65 14.25
C GLY A 177 16.31 -1.05 13.12
N LEU A 178 15.30 -0.24 12.78
CA LEU A 178 14.46 -0.49 11.61
C LEU A 178 15.21 -0.15 10.30
N LEU A 179 16.05 0.89 10.30
CA LEU A 179 16.73 1.43 9.14
C LEU A 179 17.49 0.37 8.30
N PRO A 180 18.24 -0.58 8.87
CA PRO A 180 18.94 -1.64 8.10
C PRO A 180 17.99 -2.62 7.40
N ARG A 181 16.75 -2.72 7.82
CA ARG A 181 15.72 -3.61 7.24
C ARG A 181 14.98 -2.97 6.09
N VAL A 182 15.10 -1.66 5.92
CA VAL A 182 14.38 -0.91 4.87
C VAL A 182 15.08 -1.09 3.53
N ARG A 183 14.35 -1.60 2.53
CA ARG A 183 14.86 -1.72 1.17
C ARG A 183 15.04 -0.34 0.54
N ARG A 184 16.24 -0.06 0.08
CA ARG A 184 16.60 1.18 -0.61
C ARG A 184 16.05 1.22 -2.04
N ILE A 185 15.85 2.42 -2.56
CA ILE A 185 15.57 2.65 -3.98
C ILE A 185 16.71 2.08 -4.82
N GLY A 186 16.38 1.40 -5.93
CA GLY A 186 17.35 0.75 -6.81
C GLY A 186 17.88 -0.60 -6.32
N VAL A 187 17.58 -1.02 -5.09
CA VAL A 187 17.98 -2.35 -4.58
C VAL A 187 16.91 -3.37 -4.94
N PRO A 188 17.26 -4.55 -5.50
CA PRO A 188 16.30 -5.61 -5.80
C PRO A 188 15.50 -6.04 -4.57
N HIS A 189 14.20 -6.32 -4.74
CA HIS A 189 13.38 -6.82 -3.64
C HIS A 189 13.64 -8.31 -3.42
N PRO A 190 14.13 -8.74 -2.23
CA PRO A 190 14.66 -10.09 -2.02
C PRO A 190 13.62 -11.19 -2.24
N ILE A 191 12.37 -10.98 -1.82
CA ILE A 191 11.30 -11.98 -2.00
C ILE A 191 10.88 -12.07 -3.48
N LEU A 192 10.89 -10.96 -4.23
CA LEU A 192 10.67 -11.00 -5.68
C LEU A 192 11.79 -11.77 -6.39
N VAL A 193 13.04 -11.53 -6.01
CA VAL A 193 14.19 -12.27 -6.56
C VAL A 193 14.03 -13.77 -6.30
N ALA A 194 13.66 -14.17 -5.09
CA ALA A 194 13.40 -15.56 -4.75
C ALA A 194 12.25 -16.16 -5.58
N HIS A 195 11.14 -15.43 -5.73
CA HIS A 195 10.00 -15.83 -6.56
C HIS A 195 10.40 -16.07 -8.01
N LEU A 196 11.12 -15.13 -8.64
CA LEU A 196 11.58 -15.25 -10.02
C LEU A 196 12.60 -16.39 -10.19
N SER A 197 13.46 -16.62 -9.20
CA SER A 197 14.45 -17.73 -9.21
C SER A 197 13.77 -19.10 -9.05
N ALA A 198 12.60 -19.16 -8.41
CA ALA A 198 11.80 -20.37 -8.28
C ALA A 198 10.92 -20.66 -9.52
N GLY A 199 11.04 -19.89 -10.60
CA GLY A 199 10.31 -20.08 -11.86
C GLY A 199 9.10 -19.16 -12.04
N GLY A 200 8.88 -18.21 -11.13
CA GLY A 200 7.90 -17.12 -11.29
C GLY A 200 8.20 -16.29 -12.54
N ARG A 201 7.18 -15.71 -13.16
CA ARG A 201 7.32 -15.00 -14.43
C ARG A 201 7.07 -13.50 -14.26
N ARG A 202 7.81 -12.69 -15.03
CA ARG A 202 7.40 -11.32 -15.32
C ARG A 202 6.39 -11.36 -16.47
N VAL A 203 5.22 -10.78 -16.27
CA VAL A 203 4.25 -10.60 -17.36
C VAL A 203 4.80 -9.53 -18.30
N ARG A 204 5.12 -9.88 -19.55
CA ARG A 204 5.70 -8.96 -20.54
C ARG A 204 4.66 -7.96 -21.02
N ARG A 205 5.14 -6.79 -21.45
CA ARG A 205 4.30 -5.67 -21.95
C ARG A 205 3.43 -6.09 -23.15
N ASP A 206 3.94 -6.99 -23.97
CA ASP A 206 3.35 -7.41 -25.25
C ASP A 206 2.18 -8.40 -25.07
N GLU A 207 2.03 -9.01 -23.89
CA GLU A 207 0.94 -9.96 -23.60
C GLU A 207 -0.35 -9.27 -23.15
N VAL A 208 -0.30 -7.97 -22.82
CA VAL A 208 -1.46 -7.19 -22.30
C VAL A 208 -2.13 -6.35 -23.39
N ASP A 209 -1.41 -5.97 -24.44
CA ASP A 209 -1.91 -5.09 -25.51
C ASP A 209 -2.47 -5.87 -26.72
N GLY A 210 -2.61 -7.18 -26.61
CA GLY A 210 -2.96 -8.11 -27.70
C GLY A 210 -4.37 -8.71 -27.65
N ILE A 211 -5.39 -7.96 -27.07
CA ILE A 211 -6.80 -8.36 -27.20
C ILE A 211 -7.66 -7.11 -27.45
#